data_221ab038a4edebd045837abb1ea0e346
#
_entry.id   221ab038a4edebd045837abb1ea0e346
#
_cell.length_a   1.000
_cell.length_b   1.000
_cell.length_c   1.000
_cell.angle_alpha   90.00
_cell.angle_beta   90.00
_cell.angle_gamma   90.00
#
_symmetry.space_group_name_H-M   'P 1'
#
loop_
_entity.id
_entity.type
_entity.pdbx_description
1 polymer ?
#
loop_
_entity_poly.entity_id
_entity_poly.type
_entity_poly.pdbx_seq_one_letter_code
_entity_poly.pdbx_strand_id
1 'polypeptide(L)'
;MTDALKYWITEFDIDGYRCDIASFVPLDFWENVRAELDSLKPIFMLAEGEDRDLHRRAFDATYNWTLWNILHQIAVNHYSVKTLTEAYLAEHVSVFPKEALRMNFIDNHDKNSWEGTPYSNFGDALQAATIFTFMMDGIPLVYNGQEAGLDRSLEFFEKDPIEWKTHDNAKLYATLFDLKHRNQALWNGSFGGEIVRIMNDKMDQIISFVREKNGHKVLVFINLSKDHLLAQFDTSFDKGLYCNLFSGAELKVDGTLIIEMAPWDXXXXXXXX
;
A
#
# COMPACT_ATOMS: atom_id res chain seq x y z
N MET A 1 28.77 -7.42 14.23
CA MET A 1 27.68 -7.13 13.31
C MET A 1 27.72 -5.69 12.79
N THR A 2 27.83 -4.73 13.68
CA THR A 2 27.81 -3.31 13.23
C THR A 2 28.92 -3.02 12.21
N ASP A 3 30.12 -3.53 12.45
CA ASP A 3 31.23 -3.31 11.50
C ASP A 3 30.93 -3.92 10.14
N ALA A 4 30.25 -5.08 10.11
CA ALA A 4 29.89 -5.70 8.84
C ALA A 4 28.88 -4.82 8.09
N LEU A 5 27.92 -4.23 8.80
CA LEU A 5 26.96 -3.35 8.18
C LEU A 5 27.62 -2.07 7.65
N LYS A 6 28.57 -1.53 8.41
CA LYS A 6 29.33 -0.36 7.93
C LYS A 6 30.10 -0.67 6.66
N TYR A 7 30.65 -1.89 6.57
CA TYR A 7 31.47 -2.27 5.42
C TYR A 7 30.74 -2.10 4.08
N TRP A 8 29.50 -2.59 4.02
CA TRP A 8 28.77 -2.53 2.76
C TRP A 8 28.41 -1.10 2.37
N ILE A 9 28.21 -0.24 3.36
CA ILE A 9 27.94 1.17 3.07
C ILE A 9 29.21 1.87 2.60
N THR A 10 30.32 1.69 3.33
CA THR A 10 31.54 2.42 2.98
C THR A 10 32.20 1.90 1.71
N GLU A 11 32.18 0.58 1.50
CA GLU A 11 32.86 -0.01 0.36
C GLU A 11 32.00 -0.08 -0.90
N PHE A 12 30.70 -0.23 -0.75
CA PHE A 12 29.81 -0.43 -1.90
C PHE A 12 28.74 0.64 -2.04
N ASP A 13 28.68 1.60 -1.12
CA ASP A 13 27.77 2.74 -1.19
C ASP A 13 26.30 2.29 -1.30
N ILE A 14 25.92 1.23 -0.59
CA ILE A 14 24.53 0.85 -0.57
C ILE A 14 23.72 1.86 0.26
N ASP A 15 22.39 1.84 0.11
CA ASP A 15 21.54 2.86 0.69
C ASP A 15 20.82 2.42 1.96
N GLY A 16 20.99 1.18 2.37
CA GLY A 16 20.35 0.71 3.59
C GLY A 16 20.15 -0.80 3.61
N TYR A 17 19.28 -1.25 4.51
CA TYR A 17 19.13 -2.67 4.79
C TYR A 17 17.68 -3.07 5.00
N ARG A 18 17.36 -4.29 4.59
CA ARG A 18 16.18 -5.01 5.09
C ARG A 18 16.70 -6.00 6.11
N CYS A 19 16.13 -5.98 7.33
CA CYS A 19 16.64 -6.77 8.45
C CYS A 19 15.66 -7.87 8.81
N ASP A 20 16.12 -9.10 8.62
CA ASP A 20 15.35 -10.31 8.82
C ASP A 20 14.96 -10.46 10.29
N ILE A 21 13.71 -10.86 10.54
CA ILE A 21 13.15 -11.09 11.88
C ILE A 21 13.63 -10.05 12.90
N ALA A 22 13.54 -8.78 12.51
CA ALA A 22 14.09 -7.71 13.33
C ALA A 22 13.42 -7.60 14.71
N SER A 23 12.16 -8.02 14.83
CA SER A 23 11.46 -7.98 16.10
C SER A 23 12.07 -8.90 17.16
N PHE A 24 12.87 -9.89 16.76
CA PHE A 24 13.48 -10.82 17.68
C PHE A 24 14.89 -10.41 18.12
N VAL A 25 15.37 -9.28 17.63
CA VAL A 25 16.66 -8.74 18.02
C VAL A 25 16.39 -7.53 18.93
N PRO A 26 17.15 -7.35 20.02
CA PRO A 26 16.85 -6.25 20.94
C PRO A 26 16.82 -4.89 20.27
N LEU A 27 15.83 -4.09 20.64
CA LEU A 27 15.63 -2.78 20.03
C LEU A 27 16.83 -1.86 20.20
N ASP A 28 17.46 -1.88 21.37
CA ASP A 28 18.61 -1.00 21.60
C ASP A 28 19.79 -1.33 20.69
N PHE A 29 19.94 -2.61 20.30
CA PHE A 29 20.94 -2.96 19.30
C PHE A 29 20.67 -2.22 17.99
N TRP A 30 19.42 -2.28 17.52
CA TRP A 30 19.06 -1.62 16.27
C TRP A 30 19.21 -0.10 16.36
N GLU A 31 18.86 0.48 17.49
CA GLU A 31 18.96 1.93 17.63
C GLU A 31 20.42 2.38 17.65
N ASN A 32 21.29 1.59 18.27
CA ASN A 32 22.72 1.88 18.25
C ASN A 32 23.31 1.72 16.84
N VAL A 33 22.92 0.64 16.15
CA VAL A 33 23.35 0.41 14.78
C VAL A 33 22.94 1.58 13.91
N ARG A 34 21.67 2.00 14.02
CA ARG A 34 21.16 3.09 13.19
C ARG A 34 21.97 4.36 13.38
N ALA A 35 22.26 4.70 14.60
CA ALA A 35 23.02 5.91 14.87
C ALA A 35 24.40 5.86 14.22
N GLU A 36 25.05 4.68 14.29
CA GLU A 36 26.38 4.57 13.69
C GLU A 36 26.31 4.58 12.17
N LEU A 37 25.31 3.93 11.57
CA LEU A 37 25.21 3.94 10.11
C LEU A 37 24.85 5.33 9.59
N ASP A 38 23.96 6.04 10.26
CA ASP A 38 23.60 7.40 9.84
C ASP A 38 24.79 8.34 9.87
N SER A 39 25.80 8.07 10.70
CA SER A 39 26.98 8.91 10.73
C SER A 39 27.81 8.77 9.45
N LEU A 40 27.61 7.70 8.68
CA LEU A 40 28.33 7.47 7.43
C LEU A 40 27.62 8.08 6.23
N LYS A 41 26.31 7.91 6.17
CA LYS A 41 25.45 8.51 5.14
C LYS A 41 24.00 8.32 5.57
N PRO A 42 23.07 9.14 5.06
CA PRO A 42 21.65 8.87 5.29
C PRO A 42 21.28 7.52 4.69
N ILE A 43 20.61 6.66 5.46
CA ILE A 43 20.26 5.32 4.97
C ILE A 43 18.78 5.05 5.18
N PHE A 44 18.30 4.01 4.50
CA PHE A 44 16.93 3.50 4.64
C PHE A 44 16.97 2.16 5.34
N MET A 45 16.15 1.98 6.38
CA MET A 45 16.12 0.73 7.14
C MET A 45 14.71 0.17 7.15
N LEU A 46 14.56 -1.06 6.67
CA LEU A 46 13.31 -1.79 6.65
C LEU A 46 13.41 -2.99 7.60
N ALA A 47 12.48 -3.08 8.54
CA ALA A 47 12.45 -4.19 9.48
C ALA A 47 11.41 -5.22 9.06
N GLU A 48 11.80 -6.49 9.03
CA GLU A 48 10.81 -7.55 9.03
C GLU A 48 10.25 -7.65 10.45
N GLY A 49 9.13 -7.00 10.65
CA GLY A 49 8.47 -6.91 11.94
C GLY A 49 7.37 -5.89 11.84
N GLU A 50 6.55 -5.82 12.88
CA GLU A 50 5.42 -4.90 12.88
C GLU A 50 5.31 -4.09 14.18
N ASP A 51 6.27 -4.22 15.08
CA ASP A 51 6.24 -3.48 16.34
C ASP A 51 6.46 -1.99 16.10
N ARG A 52 5.56 -1.17 16.62
CA ARG A 52 5.65 0.28 16.40
C ARG A 52 6.93 0.87 16.98
N ASP A 53 7.46 0.26 18.05
CA ASP A 53 8.67 0.78 18.69
C ASP A 53 9.89 0.70 17.77
N LEU A 54 9.85 -0.16 16.73
CA LEU A 54 10.94 -0.21 15.76
C LEU A 54 11.10 1.11 15.02
N HIS A 55 10.02 1.90 14.95
CA HIS A 55 10.05 3.19 14.25
C HIS A 55 10.58 4.34 15.10
N ARG A 56 10.82 4.11 16.41
CA ARG A 56 11.20 5.22 17.26
C ARG A 56 12.53 5.84 16.84
N ARG A 57 13.57 5.04 16.72
CA ARG A 57 14.88 5.54 16.30
C ARG A 57 15.67 4.55 15.44
N ALA A 58 15.08 3.42 15.07
CA ALA A 58 15.85 2.37 14.40
C ALA A 58 15.46 2.23 12.92
N PHE A 59 14.18 2.14 12.62
CA PHE A 59 13.73 1.78 11.27
C PHE A 59 12.82 2.83 10.68
N ASP A 60 12.93 3.00 9.37
CA ASP A 60 12.01 3.84 8.62
C ASP A 60 10.74 3.10 8.27
N ALA A 61 10.84 1.81 8.01
CA ALA A 61 9.72 1.04 7.48
C ALA A 61 9.57 -0.30 8.18
N THR A 62 8.32 -0.74 8.31
CA THR A 62 7.99 -2.08 8.79
C THR A 62 6.99 -2.73 7.84
N TYR A 63 6.90 -4.06 7.92
CA TYR A 63 5.96 -4.83 7.11
C TYR A 63 4.53 -4.61 7.60
N ASN A 64 3.61 -4.47 6.66
CA ASN A 64 2.22 -4.24 7.02
C ASN A 64 1.41 -5.53 6.92
N TRP A 65 1.73 -6.47 7.79
CA TRP A 65 1.00 -7.74 7.87
C TRP A 65 -0.46 -7.50 8.23
N THR A 66 -0.71 -6.53 9.09
CA THR A 66 -2.07 -6.25 9.53
C THR A 66 -2.96 -5.88 8.35
N LEU A 67 -2.47 -5.01 7.46
CA LEU A 67 -3.26 -4.65 6.29
C LEU A 67 -3.49 -5.84 5.38
N TRP A 68 -2.43 -6.64 5.14
CA TRP A 68 -2.59 -7.83 4.30
C TRP A 68 -3.69 -8.73 4.85
N ASN A 69 -3.66 -8.97 6.17
CA ASN A 69 -4.64 -9.88 6.77
C ASN A 69 -6.07 -9.34 6.64
N ILE A 70 -6.25 -8.04 6.84
CA ILE A 70 -7.58 -7.45 6.72
C ILE A 70 -8.09 -7.53 5.28
N LEU A 71 -7.25 -7.19 4.32
CA LEU A 71 -7.65 -7.27 2.91
C LEU A 71 -7.97 -8.72 2.52
N HIS A 72 -7.19 -9.66 3.03
CA HIS A 72 -7.42 -11.07 2.73
C HIS A 72 -8.76 -11.53 3.30
N GLN A 73 -9.10 -11.14 4.52
CA GLN A 73 -10.39 -11.51 5.11
C GLN A 73 -11.56 -10.90 4.35
N ILE A 74 -11.40 -9.66 3.89
CA ILE A 74 -12.43 -9.05 3.05
C ILE A 74 -12.59 -9.84 1.76
N ALA A 75 -11.48 -10.25 1.15
CA ALA A 75 -11.51 -10.96 -0.12
C ALA A 75 -12.14 -12.34 -0.01
N VAL A 76 -11.77 -13.11 1.01
CA VAL A 76 -12.18 -14.51 1.07
C VAL A 76 -13.39 -14.78 1.97
N ASN A 77 -13.54 -13.97 3.02
CA ASN A 77 -14.64 -14.18 3.97
C ASN A 77 -15.64 -13.03 3.99
N HIS A 78 -15.46 -12.07 3.09
CA HIS A 78 -16.42 -10.98 2.89
C HIS A 78 -16.68 -10.17 4.16
N TYR A 79 -15.61 -9.94 4.94
CA TYR A 79 -15.69 -9.08 6.11
C TYR A 79 -16.09 -7.67 5.69
N SER A 80 -16.78 -6.97 6.60
CA SER A 80 -17.17 -5.60 6.37
C SER A 80 -15.97 -4.70 6.14
N VAL A 81 -16.13 -3.72 5.25
CA VAL A 81 -15.11 -2.69 5.02
C VAL A 81 -14.83 -1.90 6.29
N LYS A 82 -15.71 -1.97 7.28
CA LYS A 82 -15.44 -1.33 8.56
C LYS A 82 -14.20 -1.92 9.25
N THR A 83 -13.79 -3.13 8.88
CA THR A 83 -12.50 -3.63 9.38
C THR A 83 -11.34 -2.78 8.87
N LEU A 84 -11.47 -2.18 7.68
CA LEU A 84 -10.47 -1.24 7.20
C LEU A 84 -10.64 0.14 7.83
N THR A 85 -11.85 0.66 7.86
CA THR A 85 -12.05 2.03 8.29
C THR A 85 -11.93 2.19 9.81
N GLU A 86 -12.34 1.19 10.57
CA GLU A 86 -12.32 1.27 12.03
C GLU A 86 -11.11 0.56 12.63
N ALA A 87 -10.96 -0.74 12.35
CA ALA A 87 -9.87 -1.47 12.99
C ALA A 87 -8.51 -1.05 12.43
N TYR A 88 -8.42 -0.79 11.14
CA TYR A 88 -7.13 -0.43 10.57
C TYR A 88 -6.88 1.08 10.62
N LEU A 89 -7.70 1.88 9.94
CA LEU A 89 -7.42 3.32 9.84
C LEU A 89 -7.56 4.04 11.16
N ALA A 90 -8.66 3.82 11.87
CA ALA A 90 -8.91 4.58 13.09
C ALA A 90 -8.09 4.09 14.28
N GLU A 91 -7.79 2.79 14.34
CA GLU A 91 -7.10 2.23 15.50
C GLU A 91 -5.65 1.86 15.22
N HIS A 92 -5.42 0.95 14.27
CA HIS A 92 -4.06 0.45 14.06
C HIS A 92 -3.09 1.54 13.61
N VAL A 93 -3.50 2.32 12.60
CA VAL A 93 -2.62 3.37 12.06
C VAL A 93 -2.33 4.44 13.11
N SER A 94 -3.31 4.74 13.96
CA SER A 94 -3.20 5.86 14.90
C SER A 94 -2.11 5.66 15.95
N VAL A 95 -1.69 4.42 16.21
CA VAL A 95 -0.67 4.19 17.25
C VAL A 95 0.75 4.21 16.69
N PHE A 96 0.91 4.33 15.38
CA PHE A 96 2.25 4.46 14.79
C PHE A 96 2.64 5.93 14.67
N PRO A 97 3.93 6.27 14.76
CA PRO A 97 4.34 7.65 14.50
C PRO A 97 3.91 8.09 13.11
N LYS A 98 3.64 9.39 12.96
CA LYS A 98 3.16 9.90 11.68
C LYS A 98 4.13 9.60 10.53
N GLU A 99 5.42 9.64 10.79
CA GLU A 99 6.41 9.42 9.74
C GLU A 99 6.79 7.96 9.54
N ALA A 100 6.15 7.04 10.29
CA ALA A 100 6.40 5.63 10.10
C ALA A 100 5.95 5.21 8.71
N LEU A 101 6.83 4.54 7.98
CA LEU A 101 6.49 4.01 6.66
C LEU A 101 6.07 2.55 6.83
N ARG A 102 4.88 2.24 6.36
CA ARG A 102 4.43 0.85 6.38
C ARG A 102 4.58 0.30 4.97
N MET A 103 5.23 -0.86 4.85
CA MET A 103 5.38 -1.48 3.53
C MET A 103 4.14 -2.33 3.25
N ASN A 104 3.38 -1.90 2.25
CA ASN A 104 2.13 -2.55 1.86
C ASN A 104 2.39 -3.54 0.75
N PHE A 105 1.80 -4.72 0.83
CA PHE A 105 2.07 -5.76 -0.17
C PHE A 105 0.87 -6.68 -0.34
N ILE A 106 0.78 -7.24 -1.54
CA ILE A 106 -0.15 -8.32 -1.86
C ILE A 106 0.61 -9.65 -1.81
N ASP A 107 1.89 -9.61 -2.14
CA ASP A 107 2.74 -10.79 -2.15
C ASP A 107 4.13 -10.42 -1.66
N ASN A 108 4.90 -11.40 -1.25
CA ASN A 108 6.31 -11.25 -0.95
C ASN A 108 6.95 -12.63 -1.00
N HIS A 109 8.25 -12.70 -0.72
CA HIS A 109 8.96 -13.97 -0.89
C HIS A 109 8.45 -15.07 0.05
N ASP A 110 7.95 -14.69 1.22
CA ASP A 110 7.41 -15.69 2.15
C ASP A 110 5.97 -16.06 1.79
N LYS A 111 5.13 -15.07 1.49
CA LYS A 111 3.76 -15.36 1.09
C LYS A 111 3.73 -16.27 -0.14
N ASN A 112 4.51 -15.90 -1.15
CA ASN A 112 4.50 -16.65 -2.39
C ASN A 112 4.98 -18.10 -2.21
N SER A 113 6.04 -18.29 -1.44
CA SER A 113 6.60 -19.64 -1.31
C SER A 113 5.79 -20.55 -0.43
N TRP A 114 5.10 -20.00 0.58
CA TRP A 114 4.49 -20.82 1.62
C TRP A 114 2.98 -20.70 1.74
N GLU A 115 2.38 -19.62 1.24
CA GLU A 115 0.99 -19.31 1.57
C GLU A 115 0.10 -19.04 0.36
N GLY A 116 0.54 -19.38 -0.84
CA GLY A 116 -0.26 -19.22 -2.04
C GLY A 116 0.19 -18.06 -2.90
N THR A 117 -0.55 -17.82 -3.97
CA THR A 117 -0.22 -16.77 -4.94
C THR A 117 -1.17 -15.58 -4.74
N PRO A 118 -0.88 -14.44 -5.36
CA PRO A 118 -1.87 -13.35 -5.32
C PRO A 118 -3.24 -13.79 -5.77
N TYR A 119 -3.30 -14.63 -6.80
CA TYR A 119 -4.58 -15.07 -7.35
C TYR A 119 -5.30 -16.02 -6.42
N SER A 120 -4.60 -16.98 -5.83
CA SER A 120 -5.26 -17.91 -4.92
C SER A 120 -5.66 -17.24 -3.62
N ASN A 121 -4.92 -16.22 -3.20
CA ASN A 121 -5.21 -15.55 -1.93
C ASN A 121 -6.32 -14.50 -2.06
N PHE A 122 -6.42 -13.82 -3.20
CA PHE A 122 -7.37 -12.71 -3.31
C PHE A 122 -8.47 -12.94 -4.33
N GLY A 123 -8.31 -13.90 -5.24
CA GLY A 123 -9.34 -14.19 -6.21
C GLY A 123 -9.77 -12.94 -6.98
N ASP A 124 -11.08 -12.75 -7.10
CA ASP A 124 -11.64 -11.62 -7.84
C ASP A 124 -11.34 -10.27 -7.19
N ALA A 125 -10.94 -10.26 -5.92
CA ALA A 125 -10.63 -9.04 -5.21
C ALA A 125 -9.20 -8.54 -5.48
N LEU A 126 -8.40 -9.28 -6.24
CA LEU A 126 -6.97 -8.99 -6.36
C LEU A 126 -6.69 -7.56 -6.83
N GLN A 127 -7.36 -7.13 -7.90
CA GLN A 127 -7.08 -5.80 -8.44
C GLN A 127 -7.48 -4.71 -7.45
N ALA A 128 -8.66 -4.85 -6.83
CA ALA A 128 -9.12 -3.86 -5.85
C ALA A 128 -8.17 -3.76 -4.67
N ALA A 129 -7.72 -4.91 -4.15
CA ALA A 129 -6.79 -4.92 -3.03
C ALA A 129 -5.45 -4.29 -3.43
N THR A 130 -4.96 -4.60 -4.63
CA THR A 130 -3.72 -4.02 -5.13
C THR A 130 -3.83 -2.50 -5.20
N ILE A 131 -4.90 -2.00 -5.78
CA ILE A 131 -5.08 -0.56 -5.92
C ILE A 131 -5.14 0.11 -4.54
N PHE A 132 -5.83 -0.54 -3.59
CA PHE A 132 -5.90 0.02 -2.24
C PHE A 132 -4.51 0.18 -1.62
N THR A 133 -3.61 -0.80 -1.82
CA THR A 133 -2.28 -0.71 -1.22
C THR A 133 -1.46 0.47 -1.79
N PHE A 134 -1.76 0.90 -3.00
CA PHE A 134 -1.09 2.06 -3.60
C PHE A 134 -1.70 3.38 -3.16
N MET A 135 -3.00 3.40 -2.90
CA MET A 135 -3.69 4.64 -2.54
C MET A 135 -3.51 5.00 -1.07
N MET A 136 -3.10 4.04 -0.27
CA MET A 136 -2.87 4.23 1.15
C MET A 136 -1.54 4.89 1.43
N ASP A 137 -1.42 5.46 2.62
CA ASP A 137 -0.12 5.89 3.12
C ASP A 137 0.75 4.64 3.29
N GLY A 138 1.98 4.71 2.79
CA GLY A 138 2.90 3.59 2.84
C GLY A 138 3.65 3.40 1.54
N ILE A 139 4.59 2.45 1.58
CA ILE A 139 5.40 2.13 0.40
C ILE A 139 4.94 0.79 -0.17
N PRO A 140 4.47 0.76 -1.41
CA PRO A 140 4.00 -0.51 -1.98
C PRO A 140 5.16 -1.36 -2.44
N LEU A 141 5.06 -2.66 -2.16
CA LEU A 141 6.01 -3.66 -2.63
C LEU A 141 5.37 -4.45 -3.77
N VAL A 142 6.11 -4.61 -4.86
CA VAL A 142 5.72 -5.53 -5.92
C VAL A 142 6.76 -6.66 -5.91
N TYR A 143 6.29 -7.87 -5.58
CA TYR A 143 7.20 -9.00 -5.54
C TYR A 143 7.58 -9.42 -6.96
N ASN A 144 8.81 -9.86 -7.08
CA ASN A 144 9.41 -10.31 -8.34
C ASN A 144 8.48 -11.28 -9.06
N GLY A 145 8.03 -10.90 -10.25
CA GLY A 145 7.13 -11.73 -11.04
C GLY A 145 5.68 -11.30 -11.04
N GLN A 146 5.24 -10.48 -10.06
CA GLN A 146 3.87 -10.01 -10.05
C GLN A 146 3.53 -9.27 -11.35
N GLU A 147 4.49 -8.50 -11.86
CA GLU A 147 4.26 -7.73 -13.08
C GLU A 147 4.10 -8.60 -14.30
N ALA A 148 4.57 -9.83 -14.24
CA ALA A 148 4.41 -10.79 -15.33
C ALA A 148 3.22 -11.73 -15.10
N GLY A 149 2.43 -11.49 -14.08
CA GLY A 149 1.27 -12.31 -13.80
C GLY A 149 1.58 -13.67 -13.18
N LEU A 150 2.71 -13.76 -12.48
CA LEU A 150 3.12 -15.01 -11.85
C LEU A 150 2.00 -15.57 -10.96
N ASP A 151 1.58 -16.80 -11.25
CA ASP A 151 0.50 -17.46 -10.50
C ASP A 151 0.93 -18.85 -10.07
N ARG A 152 2.10 -18.93 -9.45
CA ARG A 152 2.54 -20.17 -8.83
C ARG A 152 3.51 -19.83 -7.71
N SER A 153 3.68 -20.76 -6.79
CA SER A 153 4.65 -20.60 -5.70
C SER A 153 6.03 -20.94 -6.21
N LEU A 154 6.97 -20.04 -5.95
CA LEU A 154 8.36 -20.29 -6.31
C LEU A 154 9.01 -21.15 -5.23
N GLU A 155 9.92 -22.02 -5.66
CA GLU A 155 10.68 -22.86 -4.73
C GLU A 155 11.57 -21.99 -3.87
N PHE A 156 11.51 -22.18 -2.57
CA PHE A 156 12.23 -21.30 -1.65
C PHE A 156 13.73 -21.58 -1.63
N PHE A 157 14.09 -22.85 -1.73
CA PHE A 157 15.48 -23.24 -1.59
C PHE A 157 16.15 -23.68 -2.89
N GLU A 158 15.47 -23.54 -4.01
CA GLU A 158 15.96 -24.01 -5.29
C GLU A 158 15.94 -22.90 -6.31
N LYS A 159 16.78 -23.02 -7.34
CA LYS A 159 16.66 -22.13 -8.47
C LYS A 159 15.33 -22.40 -9.16
N ASP A 160 14.56 -21.34 -9.36
CA ASP A 160 13.22 -21.49 -9.93
C ASP A 160 12.93 -20.27 -10.81
N PRO A 161 13.31 -20.35 -12.10
CA PRO A 161 13.17 -19.18 -12.98
C PRO A 161 11.74 -18.74 -13.16
N ILE A 162 11.55 -17.43 -13.16
CA ILE A 162 10.26 -16.82 -13.43
C ILE A 162 10.04 -16.77 -14.93
N GLU A 163 8.85 -17.14 -15.38
CA GLU A 163 8.48 -16.98 -16.78
C GLU A 163 8.10 -15.53 -17.01
N TRP A 164 9.00 -14.79 -17.64
CA TRP A 164 8.77 -13.38 -17.94
C TRP A 164 7.96 -13.27 -19.22
N LYS A 165 6.79 -12.67 -19.10
CA LYS A 165 5.88 -12.53 -20.24
C LYS A 165 5.14 -11.20 -20.11
N THR A 166 4.62 -10.74 -21.24
CA THR A 166 3.77 -9.56 -21.26
C THR A 166 2.47 -9.86 -20.51
N HIS A 167 2.09 -8.95 -19.62
CA HIS A 167 0.89 -9.13 -18.83
C HIS A 167 0.31 -7.77 -18.48
N ASP A 168 -1.02 -7.71 -18.33
CA ASP A 168 -1.69 -6.46 -18.01
C ASP A 168 -1.21 -5.88 -16.69
N ASN A 169 -0.72 -6.71 -15.76
CA ASN A 169 -0.22 -6.24 -14.49
C ASN A 169 0.92 -5.24 -14.64
N ALA A 170 1.78 -5.43 -15.63
CA ALA A 170 2.90 -4.50 -15.81
C ALA A 170 2.37 -3.09 -16.07
N LYS A 171 1.34 -2.98 -16.90
CA LYS A 171 0.74 -1.68 -17.21
C LYS A 171 0.03 -1.12 -15.98
N LEU A 172 -0.69 -1.96 -15.25
CA LEU A 172 -1.37 -1.52 -14.05
C LEU A 172 -0.38 -0.96 -13.03
N TYR A 173 0.69 -1.70 -12.76
CA TYR A 173 1.67 -1.23 -11.78
C TYR A 173 2.38 0.03 -12.26
N ALA A 174 2.70 0.12 -13.55
CA ALA A 174 3.34 1.32 -14.08
C ALA A 174 2.44 2.54 -13.88
N THR A 175 1.15 2.38 -14.15
CA THR A 175 0.19 3.47 -13.97
C THR A 175 0.10 3.90 -12.51
N LEU A 176 0.03 2.92 -11.59
CA LEU A 176 -0.09 3.22 -10.17
C LEU A 176 1.19 3.86 -9.61
N PHE A 177 2.36 3.35 -9.99
CA PHE A 177 3.61 3.94 -9.53
C PHE A 177 3.79 5.34 -10.10
N ASP A 178 3.44 5.53 -11.36
CA ASP A 178 3.53 6.87 -11.96
C ASP A 178 2.65 7.85 -11.19
N LEU A 179 1.42 7.45 -10.90
CA LEU A 179 0.53 8.34 -10.15
C LEU A 179 1.11 8.66 -8.78
N LYS A 180 1.60 7.65 -8.08
CA LYS A 180 2.12 7.86 -6.72
C LYS A 180 3.36 8.77 -6.75
N HIS A 181 4.18 8.68 -7.77
CA HIS A 181 5.35 9.55 -7.89
C HIS A 181 4.98 11.01 -8.19
N ARG A 182 4.06 11.22 -9.12
CA ARG A 182 3.79 12.58 -9.61
C ARG A 182 2.70 13.32 -8.83
N ASN A 183 1.92 12.61 -8.02
CA ASN A 183 0.82 13.25 -7.31
C ASN A 183 1.14 13.27 -5.81
N GLN A 184 1.44 14.48 -5.32
CA GLN A 184 1.92 14.61 -3.94
C GLN A 184 0.88 14.18 -2.91
N ALA A 185 -0.41 14.19 -3.28
CA ALA A 185 -1.43 13.72 -2.35
C ALA A 185 -1.15 12.31 -1.86
N LEU A 186 -0.52 11.47 -2.69
CA LEU A 186 -0.27 10.06 -2.35
C LEU A 186 1.10 9.80 -1.72
N TRP A 187 1.88 10.85 -1.46
CA TRP A 187 3.17 10.68 -0.80
C TRP A 187 2.94 10.28 0.65
N ASN A 188 4.03 10.01 1.38
CA ASN A 188 3.94 9.38 2.69
C ASN A 188 4.21 10.36 3.83
N GLY A 189 3.67 10.05 5.00
CA GLY A 189 3.87 10.84 6.20
C GLY A 189 3.39 12.26 6.01
N SER A 190 4.13 13.21 6.53
CA SER A 190 3.77 14.61 6.43
C SER A 190 3.97 15.19 5.04
N PHE A 191 4.63 14.45 4.14
CA PHE A 191 4.82 14.90 2.77
C PHE A 191 3.61 14.67 1.89
N GLY A 192 2.69 13.80 2.31
CA GLY A 192 1.49 13.48 1.55
C GLY A 192 0.22 13.98 2.22
N GLY A 193 -0.91 13.68 1.60
CA GLY A 193 -2.22 14.06 2.13
C GLY A 193 -2.75 13.04 3.10
N GLU A 194 -3.40 13.52 4.15
CA GLU A 194 -4.10 12.62 5.06
C GLU A 194 -5.27 11.96 4.34
N ILE A 195 -5.67 10.81 4.86
CA ILE A 195 -6.85 10.12 4.34
C ILE A 195 -8.06 10.71 5.02
N VAL A 196 -8.93 11.37 4.23
CA VAL A 196 -10.17 11.95 4.73
C VAL A 196 -11.33 11.19 4.11
N ARG A 197 -12.15 10.57 4.96
CA ARG A 197 -13.23 9.72 4.49
C ARG A 197 -14.28 10.54 3.72
N ILE A 198 -14.73 9.98 2.61
CA ILE A 198 -15.92 10.46 1.91
C ILE A 198 -17.05 9.55 2.36
N MET A 199 -18.12 10.15 2.91
CA MET A 199 -19.24 9.35 3.39
C MET A 199 -20.04 8.80 2.22
N ASN A 200 -20.48 7.56 2.34
CA ASN A 200 -21.30 6.95 1.31
C ASN A 200 -22.38 6.09 1.94
N ASP A 201 -23.37 5.68 1.14
CA ASP A 201 -24.52 4.92 1.68
C ASP A 201 -24.30 3.41 1.63
N LYS A 202 -23.06 2.97 1.39
CA LYS A 202 -22.70 1.55 1.36
C LYS A 202 -21.42 1.31 2.19
N MET A 203 -21.39 1.84 3.41
CA MET A 203 -20.16 1.88 4.21
C MET A 203 -19.64 0.50 4.62
N ASP A 204 -20.49 -0.53 4.60
CA ASP A 204 -20.02 -1.88 4.88
C ASP A 204 -19.25 -2.49 3.71
N GLN A 205 -19.39 -1.93 2.52
CA GLN A 205 -18.89 -2.57 1.30
C GLN A 205 -17.95 -1.69 0.49
N ILE A 206 -18.09 -0.37 0.60
CA ILE A 206 -17.30 0.56 -0.21
C ILE A 206 -16.45 1.43 0.70
N ILE A 207 -15.17 1.53 0.37
CA ILE A 207 -14.31 2.52 0.99
C ILE A 207 -14.13 3.67 0.02
N SER A 208 -14.31 4.90 0.53
CA SER A 208 -14.14 6.09 -0.28
C SER A 208 -13.45 7.16 0.55
N PHE A 209 -12.48 7.83 -0.06
CA PHE A 209 -11.72 8.84 0.64
C PHE A 209 -11.06 9.80 -0.33
N VAL A 210 -10.59 10.91 0.21
CA VAL A 210 -9.82 11.88 -0.53
C VAL A 210 -8.46 12.04 0.15
N ARG A 211 -7.43 12.24 -0.67
CA ARG A 211 -6.12 12.69 -0.19
C ARG A 211 -5.76 13.94 -0.96
N GLU A 212 -5.26 14.95 -0.23
CA GLU A 212 -4.95 16.23 -0.84
C GLU A 212 -3.69 16.82 -0.21
N LYS A 213 -2.79 17.34 -1.06
CA LYS A 213 -1.57 17.97 -0.58
C LYS A 213 -1.06 18.95 -1.62
N ASN A 214 -0.85 20.21 -1.20
CA ASN A 214 -0.23 21.23 -2.04
C ASN A 214 -0.86 21.33 -3.43
N GLY A 215 -2.19 21.31 -3.48
CA GLY A 215 -2.90 21.45 -4.75
C GLY A 215 -3.13 20.16 -5.50
N HIS A 216 -2.48 19.07 -5.11
CA HIS A 216 -2.75 17.76 -5.67
C HIS A 216 -3.88 17.11 -4.89
N LYS A 217 -4.76 16.43 -5.60
CA LYS A 217 -5.94 15.83 -4.96
C LYS A 217 -6.34 14.57 -5.69
N VAL A 218 -6.61 13.53 -4.92
CA VAL A 218 -7.04 12.24 -5.47
C VAL A 218 -8.28 11.79 -4.70
N LEU A 219 -9.33 11.46 -5.44
CA LEU A 219 -10.52 10.83 -4.87
C LEU A 219 -10.44 9.34 -5.16
N VAL A 220 -10.71 8.54 -4.15
CA VAL A 220 -10.62 7.08 -4.25
C VAL A 220 -11.95 6.46 -3.87
N PHE A 221 -12.47 5.61 -4.73
CA PHE A 221 -13.71 4.87 -4.50
C PHE A 221 -13.44 3.42 -4.85
N ILE A 222 -13.61 2.51 -3.90
CA ILE A 222 -13.35 1.09 -4.15
C ILE A 222 -14.46 0.26 -3.54
N ASN A 223 -15.09 -0.56 -4.36
CA ASN A 223 -16.05 -1.56 -3.90
C ASN A 223 -15.26 -2.81 -3.48
N LEU A 224 -15.18 -3.02 -2.17
CA LEU A 224 -14.46 -4.17 -1.64
C LEU A 224 -15.46 -5.26 -1.25
N SER A 225 -16.36 -5.56 -2.17
CA SER A 225 -17.37 -6.60 -1.96
C SER A 225 -17.68 -7.30 -3.28
N LYS A 226 -18.33 -8.43 -3.14
CA LYS A 226 -18.77 -9.22 -4.30
C LYS A 226 -20.09 -8.75 -4.88
N ASP A 227 -20.65 -7.68 -4.34
CA ASP A 227 -21.98 -7.20 -4.75
C ASP A 227 -21.89 -6.08 -5.75
N HIS A 228 -22.84 -6.05 -6.67
CA HIS A 228 -23.04 -4.94 -7.59
C HIS A 228 -23.82 -3.87 -6.85
N LEU A 229 -23.31 -2.66 -6.77
CA LEU A 229 -23.88 -1.63 -5.93
C LEU A 229 -24.12 -0.32 -6.69
N LEU A 230 -25.23 0.33 -6.36
CA LEU A 230 -25.46 1.71 -6.77
C LEU A 230 -25.27 2.56 -5.52
N ALA A 231 -24.22 3.37 -5.48
CA ALA A 231 -23.81 4.05 -4.27
C ALA A 231 -23.85 5.56 -4.43
N GLN A 232 -24.21 6.23 -3.35
CA GLN A 232 -24.17 7.68 -3.27
C GLN A 232 -23.04 8.13 -2.36
N PHE A 233 -22.30 9.12 -2.82
CA PHE A 233 -21.14 9.65 -2.11
C PHE A 233 -21.34 11.13 -1.81
N ASP A 234 -21.01 11.54 -0.60
CA ASP A 234 -21.08 12.96 -0.23
C ASP A 234 -19.79 13.64 -0.68
N THR A 235 -19.84 14.28 -1.82
CA THR A 235 -18.69 14.98 -2.38
C THR A 235 -18.81 16.49 -2.25
N SER A 236 -19.61 16.96 -1.28
CA SER A 236 -19.86 18.39 -1.14
C SER A 236 -18.62 19.19 -0.79
N PHE A 237 -17.60 18.56 -0.20
CA PHE A 237 -16.35 19.23 0.12
C PHE A 237 -15.28 19.06 -0.96
N ASP A 238 -15.61 18.38 -2.05
CA ASP A 238 -14.61 18.01 -3.04
C ASP A 238 -15.07 18.34 -4.46
N LYS A 239 -15.84 19.39 -4.60
CA LYS A 239 -16.36 19.82 -5.90
C LYS A 239 -15.22 20.19 -6.83
N GLY A 240 -15.38 19.85 -8.10
CA GLY A 240 -14.38 20.21 -9.08
C GLY A 240 -14.42 19.32 -10.29
N LEU A 241 -13.44 19.54 -11.15
CA LEU A 241 -13.31 18.77 -12.38
C LEU A 241 -12.15 17.80 -12.20
N TYR A 242 -12.42 16.53 -12.43
CA TYR A 242 -11.45 15.46 -12.21
C TYR A 242 -11.26 14.65 -13.48
N CYS A 243 -10.18 13.89 -13.49
CA CYS A 243 -9.86 12.99 -14.59
C CYS A 243 -9.74 11.57 -14.05
N ASN A 244 -10.43 10.64 -14.68
CA ASN A 244 -10.38 9.23 -14.30
C ASN A 244 -9.00 8.67 -14.65
N LEU A 245 -8.34 8.04 -13.69
CA LEU A 245 -6.97 7.56 -13.87
C LEU A 245 -6.84 6.58 -15.05
N PHE A 246 -7.78 5.65 -15.15
CA PHE A 246 -7.62 4.57 -16.14
C PHE A 246 -8.21 4.91 -17.49
N SER A 247 -9.34 5.61 -17.53
CA SER A 247 -9.98 5.91 -18.80
C SER A 247 -9.60 7.28 -19.38
N GLY A 248 -9.10 8.17 -18.55
CA GLY A 248 -8.82 9.53 -18.95
C GLY A 248 -10.05 10.42 -19.08
N ALA A 249 -11.23 9.89 -18.82
CA ALA A 249 -12.46 10.65 -18.96
C ALA A 249 -12.59 11.74 -17.89
N GLU A 250 -13.11 12.88 -18.29
CA GLU A 250 -13.37 13.94 -17.32
C GLU A 250 -14.63 13.63 -16.53
N LEU A 251 -14.62 14.03 -15.27
CA LEU A 251 -15.76 13.87 -14.38
C LEU A 251 -15.93 15.16 -13.60
N LYS A 252 -17.12 15.75 -13.71
CA LYS A 252 -17.46 16.91 -12.88
C LYS A 252 -18.06 16.39 -11.57
N VAL A 253 -17.43 16.73 -10.46
CA VAL A 253 -17.89 16.34 -9.14
C VAL A 253 -18.58 17.54 -8.49
N ASP A 254 -19.81 17.34 -8.08
CA ASP A 254 -20.61 18.36 -7.42
C ASP A 254 -21.08 17.79 -6.08
N GLY A 255 -22.13 18.29 -5.48
CA GLY A 255 -22.50 17.95 -4.11
C GLY A 255 -22.65 16.46 -3.80
N THR A 256 -23.34 15.72 -4.66
CA THR A 256 -23.54 14.28 -4.49
C THR A 256 -23.10 13.58 -5.76
N LEU A 257 -22.34 12.51 -5.59
CA LEU A 257 -21.91 11.70 -6.71
C LEU A 257 -22.56 10.33 -6.58
N ILE A 258 -23.16 9.85 -7.67
CA ILE A 258 -23.81 8.53 -7.69
C ILE A 258 -23.04 7.67 -8.68
N ILE A 259 -22.56 6.53 -8.21
CA ILE A 259 -21.77 5.65 -9.05
C ILE A 259 -22.31 4.23 -8.94
N GLU A 260 -22.46 3.57 -10.10
CA GLU A 260 -22.76 2.15 -10.14
C GLU A 260 -21.44 1.40 -10.18
N MET A 261 -21.23 0.53 -9.21
CA MET A 261 -19.96 -0.17 -9.08
C MET A 261 -20.19 -1.69 -9.13
N ALA A 262 -19.52 -2.31 -10.09
CA ALA A 262 -19.52 -3.78 -10.18
C ALA A 262 -18.71 -4.34 -8.99
N PRO A 263 -18.84 -5.64 -8.74
CA PRO A 263 -18.02 -6.25 -7.68
C PRO A 263 -16.54 -5.93 -7.84
N TRP A 264 -15.91 -5.53 -6.77
CA TRP A 264 -14.46 -5.27 -6.71
C TRP A 264 -13.99 -4.19 -7.68
N ASP A 265 -14.90 -3.26 -7.97
CA ASP A 265 -14.63 -2.23 -8.97
C ASP A 265 -13.87 -1.05 -8.36
N UNK A 266 -13.19 -0.19 -9.08
CA UNK A 266 -12.37 0.87 -8.60
C UNK A 266 -12.62 2.07 -9.44
N UNK A 267 -12.53 3.36 -9.06
CA UNK A 267 -12.53 4.61 -9.62
C UNK A 267 -11.62 5.50 -8.87
N UNK A 268 -10.59 5.74 -9.34
CA UNK A 268 -9.64 6.67 -8.81
C UNK A 268 -9.67 7.83 -9.75
N UNK A 269 -9.95 9.06 -9.30
CA UNK A 269 -10.09 10.26 -10.02
C UNK A 269 -9.08 11.22 -9.50
N UNK A 270 -8.32 11.71 -10.31
CA UNK A 270 -7.24 12.60 -9.97
C UNK A 270 -7.71 13.98 -10.34
N UNK A 271 -7.40 15.01 -9.61
CA UNK A 271 -7.87 16.32 -9.86
C UNK A 271 -7.21 16.85 -11.06
N UNK A 272 -7.89 17.47 -11.84
CA UNK A 272 -7.36 18.03 -13.00
C UNK A 272 -6.92 19.40 -12.70
N UNK A 273 -6.03 19.66 -12.93
CA UNK A 273 -5.44 20.91 -12.62
C UNK A 273 -5.57 21.92 -13.48
#